data_3bab3872c9fd9dc7ced631f1b97c64a5
#
_entry.id   3bab3872c9fd9dc7ced631f1b97c64a5
#
_cell.length_a   1.000
_cell.length_b   1.000
_cell.length_c   1.000
_cell.angle_alpha   90.00
_cell.angle_beta   90.00
_cell.angle_gamma   90.00
#
_symmetry.space_group_name_H-M   'P 1'
#
loop_
_entity.id
_entity.type
_entity.pdbx_description
1 polymer ?
#
loop_
_entity_poly.entity_id
_entity_poly.type
_entity_poly.pdbx_seq_one_letter_code
_entity_poly.pdbx_strand_id
1 'polypeptide(L)'
;MSLRPIALLFGFLGVYSPLSNAAAISFDQAWQVLQQENNSLAAQRSNVERYEHLKNATDNLNLPSVTVGANYTRLDTDVKVSGSQLFESTGQHLPNLGPVFNQLLAGLGGVTSTITERDIFSSSIRAVWPIFTGGRINAAQSAAEGRKEQAQSELAMETQARFEDLSKYYFSVLLAQEVVQTRLLVEQGLTKHRDNALKLEQQGQIARVERLQAESALDKAVIERKKAEKSLEIAQSALTQILNQTTSVEPADSLFINQNLPEQSLFVERTLDTYPGLALLDAKEKQADSLIKAEKGKYFPEVYLYGDYSLHEDDSLASQMKPDWLVGVGVNIPLIENSGRSDQVKAAHSAVSQVRYLKAQAKQDLSVLVQKTYLEAQQAQEEVLGLESSIELASENLNLRQKAFSQGLSTSTDVVDAQLYVASVQTQKAAASFNYLISLSKLLALSSEMDAFSQYQHNAINISSK
;
A
#
# COMPACT_ATOMS: atom_id res chain seq x y z
N MET A 1 -34.62 -64.57 -3.87
CA MET A 1 -33.37 -64.38 -4.63
C MET A 1 -33.72 -63.92 -6.01
N SER A 2 -33.63 -62.64 -6.27
CA SER A 2 -33.78 -62.09 -7.63
C SER A 2 -32.74 -60.96 -7.79
N LEU A 3 -31.73 -61.25 -8.60
CA LEU A 3 -30.70 -60.33 -9.06
C LEU A 3 -31.30 -59.31 -10.04
N ARG A 4 -31.15 -58.03 -9.76
CA ARG A 4 -31.42 -56.94 -10.70
C ARG A 4 -30.09 -56.48 -11.33
N PRO A 5 -30.00 -56.27 -12.65
CA PRO A 5 -28.81 -55.80 -13.29
C PRO A 5 -28.72 -54.26 -13.15
N ILE A 6 -27.53 -53.79 -12.76
CA ILE A 6 -27.14 -52.37 -12.75
C ILE A 6 -26.74 -51.96 -14.18
N ALA A 7 -27.53 -51.08 -14.79
CA ALA A 7 -27.19 -50.46 -16.06
C ALA A 7 -26.21 -49.31 -15.81
N LEU A 8 -24.96 -49.47 -16.29
CA LEU A 8 -23.94 -48.42 -16.35
C LEU A 8 -24.29 -47.46 -17.48
N LEU A 9 -24.75 -46.24 -17.11
CA LEU A 9 -24.92 -45.13 -18.04
C LEU A 9 -23.58 -44.41 -18.19
N PHE A 10 -22.88 -44.63 -19.30
CA PHE A 10 -21.71 -43.85 -19.72
C PHE A 10 -22.20 -42.49 -20.20
N GLY A 11 -22.16 -41.48 -19.33
CA GLY A 11 -22.35 -40.10 -19.69
C GLY A 11 -21.12 -39.58 -20.46
N PHE A 12 -21.29 -39.33 -21.74
CA PHE A 12 -20.31 -38.61 -22.57
C PHE A 12 -20.25 -37.16 -22.08
N LEU A 13 -19.30 -36.85 -21.20
CA LEU A 13 -18.93 -35.48 -20.87
C LEU A 13 -18.21 -34.91 -22.09
N GLY A 14 -18.95 -34.21 -22.93
CA GLY A 14 -18.39 -33.36 -23.95
C GLY A 14 -17.56 -32.27 -23.28
N VAL A 15 -16.24 -32.34 -23.45
CA VAL A 15 -15.32 -31.27 -23.11
C VAL A 15 -15.61 -30.14 -24.08
N TYR A 16 -16.51 -29.23 -23.68
CA TYR A 16 -16.56 -27.90 -24.26
C TYR A 16 -15.28 -27.19 -23.86
N SER A 17 -14.27 -27.17 -24.74
CA SER A 17 -13.19 -26.20 -24.68
C SER A 17 -13.83 -24.83 -24.94
N PRO A 18 -13.88 -23.92 -23.99
CA PRO A 18 -14.24 -22.55 -24.31
C PRO A 18 -13.13 -22.04 -25.25
N LEU A 19 -13.50 -21.69 -26.47
CA LEU A 19 -12.69 -20.79 -27.29
C LEU A 19 -12.41 -19.59 -26.41
N SER A 20 -11.18 -19.43 -25.96
CA SER A 20 -10.70 -18.31 -25.18
C SER A 20 -10.76 -17.07 -26.07
N ASN A 21 -11.96 -16.49 -26.21
CA ASN A 21 -12.07 -15.12 -26.67
C ASN A 21 -11.45 -14.26 -25.58
N ALA A 22 -10.39 -13.51 -25.90
CA ALA A 22 -9.92 -12.43 -25.06
C ALA A 22 -11.13 -11.56 -24.69
N ALA A 23 -11.41 -11.44 -23.41
CA ALA A 23 -12.54 -10.65 -22.95
C ALA A 23 -12.17 -9.17 -23.15
N ALA A 24 -12.91 -8.49 -24.01
CA ALA A 24 -12.78 -7.04 -24.14
C ALA A 24 -13.30 -6.39 -22.84
N ILE A 25 -12.45 -5.59 -22.19
CA ILE A 25 -12.74 -4.96 -20.91
C ILE A 25 -12.59 -3.43 -21.03
N SER A 26 -13.57 -2.67 -20.51
CA SER A 26 -13.45 -1.22 -20.41
C SER A 26 -12.49 -0.82 -19.29
N PHE A 27 -11.99 0.42 -19.31
CA PHE A 27 -11.13 0.94 -18.26
C PHE A 27 -11.77 0.87 -16.87
N ASP A 28 -13.05 1.24 -16.76
CA ASP A 28 -13.81 1.16 -15.50
C ASP A 28 -13.93 -0.27 -14.98
N GLN A 29 -14.20 -1.23 -15.87
CA GLN A 29 -14.23 -2.64 -15.49
C GLN A 29 -12.86 -3.15 -15.06
N ALA A 30 -11.80 -2.76 -15.78
CA ALA A 30 -10.41 -3.10 -15.42
C ALA A 30 -10.05 -2.51 -14.06
N TRP A 31 -10.49 -1.28 -13.76
CA TRP A 31 -10.30 -0.65 -12.46
C TRP A 31 -11.00 -1.42 -11.32
N GLN A 32 -12.25 -1.84 -11.53
CA GLN A 32 -12.97 -2.66 -10.54
C GLN A 32 -12.29 -4.00 -10.29
N VAL A 33 -11.85 -4.69 -11.34
CA VAL A 33 -11.10 -5.95 -11.23
C VAL A 33 -9.81 -5.74 -10.44
N LEU A 34 -9.03 -4.70 -10.78
CA LEU A 34 -7.78 -4.40 -10.09
C LEU A 34 -8.02 -4.11 -8.60
N GLN A 35 -9.05 -3.33 -8.27
CA GLN A 35 -9.37 -3.06 -6.86
C GLN A 35 -9.69 -4.34 -6.05
N GLN A 36 -10.27 -5.34 -6.67
CA GLN A 36 -10.64 -6.60 -6.01
C GLN A 36 -9.49 -7.60 -5.94
N GLU A 37 -8.76 -7.76 -7.03
CA GLU A 37 -7.80 -8.86 -7.23
C GLU A 37 -6.34 -8.47 -6.97
N ASN A 38 -6.03 -7.17 -6.79
CA ASN A 38 -4.64 -6.73 -6.66
C ASN A 38 -4.06 -7.08 -5.29
N ASN A 39 -2.98 -7.85 -5.29
CA ASN A 39 -2.31 -8.33 -4.07
C ASN A 39 -1.71 -7.20 -3.22
N SER A 40 -1.25 -6.09 -3.82
CA SER A 40 -0.72 -4.95 -3.09
C SER A 40 -1.81 -4.24 -2.30
N LEU A 41 -3.00 -4.04 -2.90
CA LEU A 41 -4.17 -3.50 -2.22
C LEU A 41 -4.66 -4.44 -1.12
N ALA A 42 -4.67 -5.75 -1.36
CA ALA A 42 -5.02 -6.74 -0.34
C ALA A 42 -4.05 -6.70 0.85
N ALA A 43 -2.75 -6.57 0.60
CA ALA A 43 -1.74 -6.41 1.65
C ALA A 43 -1.95 -5.14 2.48
N GLN A 44 -2.28 -4.01 1.84
CA GLN A 44 -2.56 -2.76 2.56
C GLN A 44 -3.88 -2.82 3.35
N ARG A 45 -4.92 -3.49 2.84
CA ARG A 45 -6.15 -3.74 3.62
C ARG A 45 -5.86 -4.55 4.87
N SER A 46 -5.06 -5.62 4.76
CA SER A 46 -4.63 -6.40 5.92
C SER A 46 -3.77 -5.59 6.89
N ASN A 47 -2.99 -4.62 6.40
CA ASN A 47 -2.24 -3.68 7.23
C ASN A 47 -3.18 -2.76 8.03
N VAL A 48 -4.25 -2.24 7.42
CA VAL A 48 -5.29 -1.46 8.11
C VAL A 48 -5.96 -2.31 9.20
N GLU A 49 -6.38 -3.52 8.87
CA GLU A 49 -6.99 -4.47 9.82
C GLU A 49 -6.05 -4.77 11.00
N ARG A 50 -4.77 -4.98 10.72
CA ARG A 50 -3.75 -5.17 11.78
C ARG A 50 -3.70 -3.98 12.75
N TYR A 51 -3.67 -2.74 12.25
CA TYR A 51 -3.63 -1.56 13.12
C TYR A 51 -4.96 -1.31 13.83
N GLU A 52 -6.08 -1.73 13.27
CA GLU A 52 -7.37 -1.72 13.95
C GLU A 52 -7.37 -2.68 15.14
N HIS A 53 -6.90 -3.92 14.98
CA HIS A 53 -6.75 -4.86 16.09
C HIS A 53 -5.75 -4.36 17.15
N LEU A 54 -4.64 -3.73 16.76
CA LEU A 54 -3.69 -3.13 17.68
C LEU A 54 -4.31 -1.95 18.45
N LYS A 55 -5.12 -1.11 17.79
CA LYS A 55 -5.87 -0.04 18.44
C LYS A 55 -6.86 -0.62 19.46
N ASN A 56 -7.65 -1.62 19.08
CA ASN A 56 -8.60 -2.29 19.98
C ASN A 56 -7.89 -2.95 21.17
N ALA A 57 -6.68 -3.47 20.97
CA ALA A 57 -5.86 -4.00 22.09
C ALA A 57 -5.45 -2.89 23.07
N THR A 58 -5.17 -1.66 22.60
CA THR A 58 -4.84 -0.54 23.49
C THR A 58 -6.05 0.01 24.24
N ASP A 59 -7.27 -0.17 23.73
CA ASP A 59 -8.50 0.22 24.43
C ASP A 59 -8.68 -0.57 25.74
N ASN A 60 -8.13 -1.78 25.79
CA ASN A 60 -8.18 -2.63 26.98
C ASN A 60 -7.16 -2.28 28.07
N LEU A 61 -6.24 -1.33 27.82
CA LEU A 61 -5.22 -0.91 28.83
C LEU A 61 -5.82 -0.34 30.10
N ASN A 62 -7.06 0.13 30.07
CA ASN A 62 -7.79 0.62 31.24
C ASN A 62 -8.44 -0.52 32.07
N LEU A 63 -8.42 -1.76 31.59
CA LEU A 63 -9.02 -2.88 32.28
C LEU A 63 -8.06 -3.49 33.30
N PRO A 64 -8.56 -4.17 34.35
CA PRO A 64 -7.71 -4.90 35.27
C PRO A 64 -7.06 -6.09 34.57
N SER A 65 -5.77 -6.28 34.84
CA SER A 65 -5.06 -7.53 34.48
C SER A 65 -5.17 -8.53 35.62
N VAL A 66 -5.53 -9.76 35.30
CA VAL A 66 -5.59 -10.87 36.25
C VAL A 66 -4.64 -11.96 35.80
N THR A 67 -3.73 -12.34 36.68
CA THR A 67 -2.72 -13.38 36.39
C THR A 67 -2.73 -14.45 37.47
N VAL A 68 -2.53 -15.70 37.08
CA VAL A 68 -2.25 -16.81 38.00
C VAL A 68 -0.75 -17.10 37.88
N GLY A 69 -0.09 -17.06 39.00
CA GLY A 69 1.33 -17.37 39.11
C GLY A 69 1.59 -18.54 40.07
N ALA A 70 2.59 -19.36 39.78
CA ALA A 70 3.12 -20.36 40.68
C ALA A 70 4.66 -20.21 40.73
N ASN A 71 5.19 -20.23 41.93
CA ASN A 71 6.62 -20.16 42.18
C ASN A 71 7.09 -21.34 43.01
N TYR A 72 8.19 -21.94 42.60
CA TYR A 72 8.93 -22.89 43.41
C TYR A 72 10.30 -22.28 43.71
N THR A 73 10.61 -22.17 45.01
CA THR A 73 11.89 -21.63 45.48
C THR A 73 12.56 -22.67 46.38
N ARG A 74 13.82 -22.93 46.12
CA ARG A 74 14.63 -23.79 46.97
C ARG A 74 15.72 -22.97 47.62
N LEU A 75 15.74 -22.94 48.95
CA LEU A 75 16.78 -22.35 49.77
C LEU A 75 17.91 -23.36 49.99
N ASP A 76 19.08 -22.89 50.43
CA ASP A 76 20.19 -23.74 50.81
C ASP A 76 19.91 -24.54 52.11
N THR A 77 19.19 -23.91 53.03
CA THR A 77 18.81 -24.50 54.34
C THR A 77 17.43 -24.02 54.76
N ASP A 78 16.80 -24.77 55.68
CA ASP A 78 15.57 -24.34 56.34
C ASP A 78 15.81 -23.05 57.13
N VAL A 79 14.86 -22.10 57.09
CA VAL A 79 14.89 -20.89 57.92
C VAL A 79 14.32 -21.23 59.28
N LYS A 80 15.21 -21.23 60.31
CA LYS A 80 14.87 -21.56 61.70
C LYS A 80 15.08 -20.38 62.60
N VAL A 81 14.18 -20.20 63.56
CA VAL A 81 14.36 -19.21 64.64
C VAL A 81 14.44 -19.94 65.94
N SER A 82 15.47 -19.63 66.72
CA SER A 82 15.62 -20.13 68.10
C SER A 82 14.87 -19.23 69.10
N GLY A 83 14.40 -19.82 70.18
CA GLY A 83 13.73 -19.05 71.24
C GLY A 83 14.64 -17.95 71.83
N SER A 84 15.98 -18.15 71.82
CA SER A 84 16.94 -17.13 72.23
C SER A 84 16.95 -15.88 71.28
N GLN A 85 16.84 -16.07 69.97
CA GLN A 85 16.76 -14.98 68.98
C GLN A 85 15.45 -14.19 69.07
N LEU A 86 14.33 -14.82 69.40
CA LEU A 86 13.07 -14.17 69.66
C LEU A 86 13.14 -13.25 70.91
N PHE A 87 13.82 -13.70 71.96
CA PHE A 87 13.99 -12.91 73.17
C PHE A 87 14.98 -11.73 72.95
N GLU A 88 16.03 -11.92 72.23
CA GLU A 88 16.98 -10.84 71.87
C GLU A 88 16.33 -9.73 71.00
N SER A 89 15.45 -10.11 70.09
CA SER A 89 14.75 -9.13 69.19
C SER A 89 13.76 -8.23 69.92
N THR A 90 13.23 -8.63 71.06
CA THR A 90 12.29 -7.84 71.87
C THR A 90 12.93 -6.76 72.75
N GLY A 91 14.28 -6.74 72.82
CA GLY A 91 15.04 -5.70 73.56
C GLY A 91 14.76 -5.67 75.05
N GLN A 92 14.06 -6.62 75.59
CA GLN A 92 13.73 -6.71 77.02
C GLN A 92 14.82 -7.50 77.73
N HIS A 93 15.62 -6.78 78.50
CA HIS A 93 16.43 -7.42 79.58
C HIS A 93 15.46 -7.92 80.64
N LEU A 94 15.16 -9.21 80.64
CA LEU A 94 14.34 -9.78 81.68
C LEU A 94 15.10 -9.73 83.02
N PRO A 95 14.43 -9.23 84.10
CA PRO A 95 15.06 -9.23 85.43
C PRO A 95 15.41 -10.66 85.83
N ASN A 96 16.49 -10.80 86.58
CA ASN A 96 16.98 -12.09 87.09
C ASN A 96 15.93 -12.65 88.08
N LEU A 97 15.04 -13.49 87.59
CA LEU A 97 13.89 -14.07 88.33
C LEU A 97 14.22 -15.36 89.10
N GLY A 98 15.52 -15.64 89.27
CA GLY A 98 15.99 -16.78 90.04
C GLY A 98 16.44 -18.03 89.23
N PRO A 99 17.19 -18.96 89.83
CA PRO A 99 17.85 -20.04 89.11
C PRO A 99 16.89 -20.98 88.39
N VAL A 100 15.68 -21.22 88.90
CA VAL A 100 14.69 -22.12 88.30
C VAL A 100 14.08 -21.52 87.03
N PHE A 101 13.89 -20.21 87.01
CA PHE A 101 13.35 -19.52 85.85
C PHE A 101 14.43 -19.38 84.74
N ASN A 102 15.68 -19.12 85.14
CA ASN A 102 16.79 -19.12 84.21
C ASN A 102 17.02 -20.51 83.57
N GLN A 103 16.78 -21.62 84.31
CA GLN A 103 16.89 -22.95 83.76
C GLN A 103 15.71 -23.29 82.82
N LEU A 104 14.52 -22.76 83.07
CA LEU A 104 13.35 -22.86 82.19
C LEU A 104 13.61 -22.04 80.88
N LEU A 105 14.14 -20.83 81.00
CA LEU A 105 14.53 -19.99 79.85
C LEU A 105 15.65 -20.64 79.01
N ALA A 106 16.64 -21.27 79.64
CA ALA A 106 17.67 -22.01 78.94
C ALA A 106 17.12 -23.23 78.20
N GLY A 107 16.11 -23.89 78.78
CA GLY A 107 15.38 -24.96 78.09
C GLY A 107 14.54 -24.47 76.88
N LEU A 108 13.92 -23.28 77.00
CA LEU A 108 13.19 -22.70 75.92
C LEU A 108 14.09 -22.09 74.82
N GLY A 109 15.31 -21.66 75.21
CA GLY A 109 16.35 -21.17 74.25
C GLY A 109 16.85 -22.20 73.29
N GLY A 110 16.74 -23.50 73.63
CA GLY A 110 17.06 -24.63 72.79
C GLY A 110 15.97 -25.08 71.81
N VAL A 111 14.74 -24.51 71.95
CA VAL A 111 13.65 -24.84 71.04
C VAL A 111 13.80 -24.02 69.76
N THR A 112 14.11 -24.72 68.69
CA THR A 112 14.11 -24.15 67.33
C THR A 112 12.82 -24.41 66.62
N SER A 113 12.17 -23.39 66.10
CA SER A 113 10.98 -23.54 65.25
C SER A 113 11.39 -23.25 63.81
N THR A 114 11.01 -24.12 62.88
CA THR A 114 11.21 -23.87 61.44
C THR A 114 10.15 -22.88 61.00
N ILE A 115 10.59 -21.70 60.53
CA ILE A 115 9.72 -20.64 59.99
C ILE A 115 9.31 -20.99 58.56
N THR A 116 10.25 -21.52 57.78
CA THR A 116 10.02 -21.89 56.37
C THR A 116 10.94 -23.06 56.05
N GLU A 117 10.41 -24.08 55.40
CA GLU A 117 11.18 -25.18 54.84
C GLU A 117 12.04 -24.67 53.67
N ARG A 118 13.09 -25.41 53.31
CA ARG A 118 13.99 -25.05 52.21
C ARG A 118 13.33 -25.11 50.84
N ASP A 119 12.33 -25.95 50.65
CA ASP A 119 11.55 -26.10 49.44
C ASP A 119 10.20 -25.42 49.66
N ILE A 120 9.95 -24.32 48.90
CA ILE A 120 8.76 -23.49 49.04
C ILE A 120 8.00 -23.50 47.72
N PHE A 121 6.79 -23.96 47.72
CA PHE A 121 5.87 -23.83 46.61
C PHE A 121 4.76 -22.86 46.98
N SER A 122 4.49 -21.89 46.11
CA SER A 122 3.42 -20.95 46.28
C SER A 122 2.70 -20.67 44.97
N SER A 123 1.40 -20.53 45.01
CA SER A 123 0.60 -20.09 43.86
C SER A 123 -0.43 -19.04 44.30
N SER A 124 -0.62 -18.03 43.44
CA SER A 124 -1.57 -16.95 43.75
C SER A 124 -2.25 -16.43 42.48
N ILE A 125 -3.42 -15.84 42.66
CA ILE A 125 -4.10 -15.00 41.67
C ILE A 125 -3.80 -13.56 42.03
N ARG A 126 -3.20 -12.83 41.08
CA ARG A 126 -2.91 -11.41 41.24
C ARG A 126 -3.73 -10.60 40.24
N ALA A 127 -4.41 -9.58 40.73
CA ALA A 127 -5.11 -8.57 39.94
C ALA A 127 -4.44 -7.21 40.11
N VAL A 128 -4.24 -6.49 39.00
CA VAL A 128 -3.75 -5.10 38.99
C VAL A 128 -4.61 -4.28 38.06
N TRP A 129 -5.16 -3.19 38.56
CA TRP A 129 -6.01 -2.27 37.81
C TRP A 129 -5.46 -0.86 37.81
N PRO A 130 -5.00 -0.30 36.68
CA PRO A 130 -4.56 1.07 36.59
C PRO A 130 -5.78 2.03 36.66
N ILE A 131 -5.87 2.85 37.71
CA ILE A 131 -6.95 3.83 37.87
C ILE A 131 -6.56 5.18 37.30
N PHE A 132 -5.30 5.58 37.49
CA PHE A 132 -4.76 6.82 36.95
C PHE A 132 -3.28 6.64 36.58
N THR A 133 -2.92 7.01 35.37
CA THR A 133 -1.56 6.85 34.84
C THR A 133 -0.98 8.16 34.31
N GLY A 134 -1.44 9.32 34.83
CA GLY A 134 -1.03 10.62 34.32
C GLY A 134 -1.46 10.88 32.85
N GLY A 135 -2.50 10.20 32.37
CA GLY A 135 -2.96 10.29 30.95
C GLY A 135 -2.14 9.49 29.95
N ARG A 136 -1.16 8.67 30.38
CA ARG A 136 -0.30 7.89 29.48
C ARG A 136 -1.07 6.83 28.71
N ILE A 137 -2.08 6.18 29.33
CA ILE A 137 -2.95 5.23 28.63
C ILE A 137 -3.74 5.94 27.53
N ASN A 138 -4.34 7.08 27.82
CA ASN A 138 -5.08 7.87 26.83
C ASN A 138 -4.17 8.35 25.68
N ALA A 139 -2.92 8.69 26.00
CA ALA A 139 -1.91 9.03 24.99
C ALA A 139 -1.55 7.83 24.11
N ALA A 140 -1.42 6.64 24.69
CA ALA A 140 -1.16 5.41 23.97
C ALA A 140 -2.33 5.04 23.02
N GLN A 141 -3.57 5.16 23.50
CA GLN A 141 -4.80 4.96 22.70
C GLN A 141 -4.89 5.94 21.54
N SER A 142 -4.62 7.25 21.80
CA SER A 142 -4.59 8.27 20.75
C SER A 142 -3.46 8.03 19.73
N ALA A 143 -2.30 7.55 20.16
CA ALA A 143 -1.21 7.19 19.28
C ALA A 143 -1.57 5.95 18.41
N ALA A 144 -2.26 4.96 18.98
CA ALA A 144 -2.72 3.79 18.26
C ALA A 144 -3.79 4.15 17.21
N GLU A 145 -4.71 5.06 17.55
CA GLU A 145 -5.68 5.61 16.58
C GLU A 145 -4.96 6.35 15.45
N GLY A 146 -3.96 7.20 15.76
CA GLY A 146 -3.15 7.85 14.72
C GLY A 146 -2.40 6.86 13.82
N ARG A 147 -1.97 5.70 14.33
CA ARG A 147 -1.36 4.64 13.51
C ARG A 147 -2.37 3.96 12.58
N LYS A 148 -3.62 3.76 13.04
CA LYS A 148 -4.71 3.26 12.20
C LYS A 148 -5.03 4.24 11.07
N GLU A 149 -5.18 5.54 11.39
CA GLU A 149 -5.41 6.60 10.40
C GLU A 149 -4.26 6.68 9.38
N GLN A 150 -3.02 6.51 9.82
CA GLN A 150 -1.86 6.42 8.94
C GLN A 150 -1.98 5.25 7.96
N ALA A 151 -2.32 4.04 8.45
CA ALA A 151 -2.47 2.86 7.60
C ALA A 151 -3.63 3.01 6.59
N GLN A 152 -4.71 3.68 6.97
CA GLN A 152 -5.82 4.01 6.06
C GLN A 152 -5.35 4.97 4.95
N SER A 153 -4.56 5.97 5.28
CA SER A 153 -3.98 6.90 4.30
C SER A 153 -2.98 6.20 3.38
N GLU A 154 -2.18 5.27 3.89
CA GLU A 154 -1.27 4.44 3.10
C GLU A 154 -2.04 3.56 2.09
N LEU A 155 -3.17 2.97 2.49
CA LEU A 155 -4.05 2.22 1.58
C LEU A 155 -4.61 3.14 0.49
N ALA A 156 -5.04 4.35 0.83
CA ALA A 156 -5.56 5.30 -0.15
C ALA A 156 -4.48 5.76 -1.14
N MET A 157 -3.24 6.01 -0.67
CA MET A 157 -2.09 6.33 -1.54
C MET A 157 -1.75 5.17 -2.47
N GLU A 158 -1.76 3.92 -1.96
CA GLU A 158 -1.53 2.74 -2.79
C GLU A 158 -2.64 2.59 -3.84
N THR A 159 -3.89 2.88 -3.48
CA THR A 159 -5.02 2.86 -4.43
C THR A 159 -4.80 3.85 -5.58
N GLN A 160 -4.34 5.08 -5.28
CA GLN A 160 -3.99 6.07 -6.31
C GLN A 160 -2.84 5.61 -7.20
N ALA A 161 -1.78 5.05 -6.60
CA ALA A 161 -0.65 4.52 -7.36
C ALA A 161 -1.07 3.37 -8.30
N ARG A 162 -1.93 2.46 -7.85
CA ARG A 162 -2.45 1.37 -8.70
C ARG A 162 -3.36 1.89 -9.81
N PHE A 163 -4.10 2.96 -9.59
CA PHE A 163 -4.89 3.61 -10.64
C PHE A 163 -3.99 4.21 -11.74
N GLU A 164 -2.91 4.90 -11.36
CA GLU A 164 -1.92 5.42 -12.32
C GLU A 164 -1.24 4.28 -13.09
N ASP A 165 -0.86 3.21 -12.41
CA ASP A 165 -0.27 2.03 -13.05
C ASP A 165 -1.24 1.38 -14.04
N LEU A 166 -2.50 1.17 -13.64
CA LEU A 166 -3.53 0.63 -14.54
C LEU A 166 -3.69 1.50 -15.77
N SER A 167 -3.82 2.82 -15.59
CA SER A 167 -3.92 3.77 -16.70
C SER A 167 -2.76 3.62 -17.68
N LYS A 168 -1.54 3.53 -17.17
CA LYS A 168 -0.34 3.35 -17.98
C LYS A 168 -0.39 2.04 -18.77
N TYR A 169 -0.69 0.92 -18.15
CA TYR A 169 -0.70 -0.39 -18.83
C TYR A 169 -1.87 -0.51 -19.81
N TYR A 170 -3.07 -0.06 -19.41
CA TYR A 170 -4.26 -0.13 -20.25
C TYR A 170 -4.10 0.71 -21.53
N PHE A 171 -3.71 1.97 -21.40
CA PHE A 171 -3.52 2.86 -22.55
C PHE A 171 -2.26 2.55 -23.35
N SER A 172 -1.25 1.87 -22.76
CA SER A 172 -0.11 1.33 -23.54
C SER A 172 -0.52 0.26 -24.53
N VAL A 173 -1.53 -0.57 -24.21
CA VAL A 173 -2.06 -1.56 -25.16
C VAL A 173 -2.74 -0.84 -26.32
N LEU A 174 -3.58 0.19 -26.03
CA LEU A 174 -4.24 0.97 -27.08
C LEU A 174 -3.24 1.70 -27.98
N LEU A 175 -2.21 2.31 -27.39
CA LEU A 175 -1.13 2.92 -28.18
C LEU A 175 -0.42 1.89 -29.05
N ALA A 176 -0.11 0.71 -28.52
CA ALA A 176 0.53 -0.35 -29.31
C ALA A 176 -0.37 -0.86 -30.44
N GLN A 177 -1.68 -0.94 -30.23
CA GLN A 177 -2.66 -1.29 -31.28
C GLN A 177 -2.65 -0.27 -32.42
N GLU A 178 -2.67 1.04 -32.11
CA GLU A 178 -2.60 2.13 -33.10
C GLU A 178 -1.28 2.08 -33.88
N VAL A 179 -0.16 1.78 -33.20
CA VAL A 179 1.14 1.62 -33.88
C VAL A 179 1.14 0.41 -34.82
N VAL A 180 0.60 -0.75 -34.40
CA VAL A 180 0.48 -1.93 -35.27
C VAL A 180 -0.36 -1.61 -36.50
N GLN A 181 -1.51 -0.95 -36.32
CA GLN A 181 -2.39 -0.55 -37.41
C GLN A 181 -1.67 0.40 -38.41
N THR A 182 -0.96 1.40 -37.88
CA THR A 182 -0.16 2.32 -38.69
C THR A 182 0.93 1.59 -39.49
N ARG A 183 1.67 0.64 -38.87
CA ARG A 183 2.69 -0.16 -39.56
C ARG A 183 2.10 -1.09 -40.62
N LEU A 184 0.90 -1.64 -40.37
CA LEU A 184 0.17 -2.43 -41.36
C LEU A 184 -0.20 -1.60 -42.59
N LEU A 185 -0.69 -0.38 -42.39
CA LEU A 185 -1.01 0.54 -43.50
C LEU A 185 0.22 0.94 -44.29
N VAL A 186 1.39 1.12 -43.65
CA VAL A 186 2.67 1.35 -44.33
C VAL A 186 3.04 0.15 -45.20
N GLU A 187 3.00 -1.07 -44.65
CA GLU A 187 3.33 -2.28 -45.42
C GLU A 187 2.41 -2.46 -46.62
N GLN A 188 1.09 -2.26 -46.48
CA GLN A 188 0.12 -2.28 -47.57
C GLN A 188 0.40 -1.23 -48.64
N GLY A 189 0.73 0.02 -48.20
CA GLY A 189 1.07 1.12 -49.10
C GLY A 189 2.35 0.83 -49.91
N LEU A 190 3.41 0.34 -49.24
CA LEU A 190 4.67 0.00 -49.88
C LEU A 190 4.58 -1.27 -50.74
N THR A 191 3.69 -2.20 -50.41
CA THR A 191 3.37 -3.36 -51.29
C THR A 191 2.79 -2.86 -52.61
N LYS A 192 1.79 -1.99 -52.58
CA LYS A 192 1.21 -1.38 -53.78
C LYS A 192 2.25 -0.60 -54.58
N HIS A 193 3.12 0.17 -53.89
CA HIS A 193 4.17 0.94 -54.51
C HIS A 193 5.17 0.03 -55.24
N ARG A 194 5.67 -1.06 -54.61
CA ARG A 194 6.56 -2.06 -55.20
C ARG A 194 5.94 -2.69 -56.42
N ASP A 195 4.64 -3.08 -56.36
CA ASP A 195 3.93 -3.69 -57.50
C ASP A 195 3.79 -2.71 -58.67
N ASN A 196 3.57 -1.43 -58.41
CA ASN A 196 3.56 -0.38 -59.43
C ASN A 196 4.96 -0.18 -60.06
N ALA A 197 6.01 -0.12 -59.23
CA ALA A 197 7.38 0.02 -59.67
C ALA A 197 7.79 -1.18 -60.56
N LEU A 198 7.40 -2.39 -60.21
CA LEU A 198 7.64 -3.58 -61.04
C LEU A 198 6.99 -3.48 -62.45
N LYS A 199 5.72 -3.03 -62.52
CA LYS A 199 4.99 -2.83 -63.78
C LYS A 199 5.64 -1.75 -64.64
N LEU A 200 6.06 -0.63 -64.05
CA LEU A 200 6.70 0.47 -64.78
C LEU A 200 8.10 0.09 -65.28
N GLU A 201 8.89 -0.69 -64.52
CA GLU A 201 10.17 -1.26 -64.98
C GLU A 201 9.97 -2.20 -66.17
N GLN A 202 8.99 -3.11 -66.09
CA GLN A 202 8.66 -4.03 -67.22
C GLN A 202 8.25 -3.29 -68.48
N GLN A 203 7.67 -2.10 -68.37
CA GLN A 203 7.30 -1.22 -69.47
C GLN A 203 8.47 -0.33 -69.90
N GLY A 204 9.62 -0.39 -69.23
CA GLY A 204 10.78 0.44 -69.52
C GLY A 204 10.64 1.92 -69.13
N GLN A 205 9.64 2.23 -68.27
CA GLN A 205 9.34 3.62 -67.88
C GLN A 205 10.18 4.09 -66.69
N ILE A 206 10.72 3.18 -65.86
CA ILE A 206 11.62 3.52 -64.77
C ILE A 206 12.85 2.61 -64.77
N ALA A 207 13.91 3.07 -64.11
CA ALA A 207 15.13 2.32 -63.91
C ALA A 207 14.94 1.19 -62.87
N ARG A 208 15.67 0.06 -63.01
CA ARG A 208 15.66 -1.06 -62.07
C ARG A 208 15.97 -0.65 -60.63
N VAL A 209 16.76 0.39 -60.41
CA VAL A 209 17.10 0.91 -59.06
C VAL A 209 15.86 1.39 -58.30
N GLU A 210 14.88 1.99 -58.98
CA GLU A 210 13.62 2.43 -58.36
C GLU A 210 12.82 1.27 -57.80
N ARG A 211 12.71 0.16 -58.52
CA ARG A 211 12.07 -1.06 -58.03
C ARG A 211 12.83 -1.65 -56.82
N LEU A 212 14.18 -1.75 -56.90
CA LEU A 212 14.98 -2.28 -55.80
C LEU A 212 14.85 -1.43 -54.53
N GLN A 213 14.70 -0.11 -54.67
CA GLN A 213 14.43 0.77 -53.54
C GLN A 213 13.04 0.49 -52.91
N ALA A 214 12.00 0.32 -53.73
CA ALA A 214 10.66 -0.03 -53.27
C ALA A 214 10.64 -1.40 -52.55
N GLU A 215 11.36 -2.42 -53.08
CA GLU A 215 11.51 -3.74 -52.45
C GLU A 215 12.20 -3.63 -51.09
N SER A 216 13.33 -2.92 -51.02
CA SER A 216 14.05 -2.71 -49.74
C SER A 216 13.21 -1.99 -48.70
N ALA A 217 12.41 -0.98 -49.11
CA ALA A 217 11.51 -0.28 -48.24
C ALA A 217 10.38 -1.19 -47.70
N LEU A 218 9.81 -2.04 -48.57
CA LEU A 218 8.81 -3.03 -48.18
C LEU A 218 9.37 -4.04 -47.16
N ASP A 219 10.58 -4.58 -47.40
CA ASP A 219 11.22 -5.52 -46.48
C ASP A 219 11.39 -4.90 -45.09
N LYS A 220 11.81 -3.63 -45.01
CA LYS A 220 11.87 -2.87 -43.78
C LYS A 220 10.49 -2.72 -43.10
N ALA A 221 9.46 -2.40 -43.85
CA ALA A 221 8.11 -2.23 -43.33
C ALA A 221 7.56 -3.51 -42.73
N VAL A 222 7.81 -4.68 -43.37
CA VAL A 222 7.44 -6.00 -42.81
C VAL A 222 8.12 -6.24 -41.47
N ILE A 223 9.42 -5.91 -41.37
CA ILE A 223 10.16 -6.05 -40.10
C ILE A 223 9.58 -5.14 -39.02
N GLU A 224 9.32 -3.88 -39.33
CA GLU A 224 8.79 -2.91 -38.39
C GLU A 224 7.37 -3.26 -37.91
N ARG A 225 6.50 -3.80 -38.80
CA ARG A 225 5.20 -4.34 -38.40
C ARG A 225 5.34 -5.49 -37.39
N LYS A 226 6.20 -6.48 -37.70
CA LYS A 226 6.46 -7.62 -36.80
C LYS A 226 6.98 -7.18 -35.42
N LYS A 227 7.83 -6.15 -35.37
CA LYS A 227 8.29 -5.56 -34.10
C LYS A 227 7.14 -4.92 -33.34
N ALA A 228 6.27 -4.15 -34.02
CA ALA A 228 5.11 -3.55 -33.40
C ALA A 228 4.13 -4.60 -32.84
N GLU A 229 3.90 -5.70 -33.58
CA GLU A 229 3.09 -6.83 -33.09
C GLU A 229 3.67 -7.44 -31.80
N LYS A 230 4.99 -7.61 -31.73
CA LYS A 230 5.63 -8.10 -30.49
C LYS A 230 5.55 -7.09 -29.36
N SER A 231 5.61 -5.79 -29.63
CA SER A 231 5.39 -4.76 -28.62
C SER A 231 3.95 -4.78 -28.08
N LEU A 232 2.97 -5.01 -28.93
CA LEU A 232 1.56 -5.19 -28.53
C LEU A 232 1.39 -6.43 -27.65
N GLU A 233 1.98 -7.55 -28.01
CA GLU A 233 1.94 -8.79 -27.20
C GLU A 233 2.52 -8.57 -25.80
N ILE A 234 3.64 -7.83 -25.71
CA ILE A 234 4.26 -7.45 -24.42
C ILE A 234 3.32 -6.56 -23.61
N ALA A 235 2.71 -5.55 -24.23
CA ALA A 235 1.78 -4.64 -23.53
C ALA A 235 0.53 -5.38 -23.04
N GLN A 236 -0.06 -6.27 -23.83
CA GLN A 236 -1.19 -7.12 -23.45
C GLN A 236 -0.84 -8.05 -22.28
N SER A 237 0.35 -8.66 -22.33
CA SER A 237 0.84 -9.51 -21.23
C SER A 237 0.99 -8.70 -19.93
N ALA A 238 1.53 -7.50 -20.00
CA ALA A 238 1.68 -6.63 -18.83
C ALA A 238 0.33 -6.20 -18.23
N LEU A 239 -0.66 -5.85 -19.07
CA LEU A 239 -2.02 -5.53 -18.64
C LEU A 239 -2.69 -6.75 -17.98
N THR A 240 -2.59 -7.91 -18.59
CA THR A 240 -3.15 -9.16 -18.06
C THR A 240 -2.56 -9.48 -16.69
N GLN A 241 -1.26 -9.27 -16.52
CA GLN A 241 -0.57 -9.55 -15.26
C GLN A 241 -0.93 -8.57 -14.14
N ILE A 242 -1.05 -7.26 -14.43
CA ILE A 242 -1.45 -6.28 -13.38
C ILE A 242 -2.88 -6.52 -12.91
N LEU A 243 -3.76 -7.04 -13.78
CA LEU A 243 -5.13 -7.41 -13.46
C LEU A 243 -5.24 -8.80 -12.77
N ASN A 244 -4.11 -9.49 -12.57
CA ASN A 244 -4.05 -10.84 -12.01
C ASN A 244 -4.94 -11.85 -12.77
N GLN A 245 -5.06 -11.68 -14.11
CA GLN A 245 -5.87 -12.56 -14.95
C GLN A 245 -5.02 -13.65 -15.59
N THR A 246 -5.62 -14.81 -15.83
CA THR A 246 -4.96 -15.95 -16.51
C THR A 246 -5.18 -15.97 -18.02
N THR A 247 -6.22 -15.30 -18.49
CA THR A 247 -6.55 -15.16 -19.91
C THR A 247 -6.16 -13.76 -20.40
N SER A 248 -5.72 -13.67 -21.66
CA SER A 248 -5.37 -12.37 -22.26
C SER A 248 -6.54 -11.41 -22.21
N VAL A 249 -6.28 -10.18 -21.76
CA VAL A 249 -7.25 -9.11 -21.65
C VAL A 249 -6.99 -8.09 -22.75
N GLU A 250 -8.05 -7.68 -23.45
CA GLU A 250 -7.99 -6.62 -24.46
C GLU A 250 -8.78 -5.40 -24.04
N PRO A 251 -8.23 -4.17 -24.16
CA PRO A 251 -9.01 -2.95 -23.94
C PRO A 251 -10.17 -2.82 -24.94
N ALA A 252 -11.34 -2.43 -24.41
CA ALA A 252 -12.54 -2.16 -25.22
C ALA A 252 -12.64 -0.70 -25.67
N ASP A 253 -11.87 0.19 -25.05
CA ASP A 253 -11.92 1.62 -25.29
C ASP A 253 -10.99 2.04 -26.44
N SER A 254 -10.98 3.35 -26.75
CA SER A 254 -10.05 3.99 -27.68
C SER A 254 -9.29 5.12 -27.00
N LEU A 255 -8.16 5.54 -27.59
CA LEU A 255 -7.49 6.76 -27.16
C LEU A 255 -8.39 7.98 -27.42
N PHE A 256 -8.41 8.91 -26.46
CA PHE A 256 -9.25 10.09 -26.55
C PHE A 256 -8.58 11.32 -25.95
N ILE A 257 -9.10 12.50 -26.25
CA ILE A 257 -8.83 13.76 -25.55
C ILE A 257 -10.15 14.47 -25.23
N ASN A 258 -10.12 15.31 -24.21
CA ASN A 258 -11.21 16.23 -23.91
C ASN A 258 -10.87 17.63 -24.48
N GLN A 259 -11.84 18.35 -25.01
CA GLN A 259 -11.59 19.73 -25.52
C GLN A 259 -11.33 20.73 -24.40
N ASN A 260 -12.01 20.55 -23.27
CA ASN A 260 -11.93 21.47 -22.14
C ASN A 260 -11.57 20.68 -20.88
N LEU A 261 -10.43 21.04 -20.26
CA LEU A 261 -10.10 20.64 -18.91
C LEU A 261 -10.64 21.69 -17.93
N PRO A 262 -11.07 21.28 -16.72
CA PRO A 262 -11.34 22.24 -15.64
C PRO A 262 -10.12 23.11 -15.34
N GLU A 263 -10.34 24.25 -14.68
CA GLU A 263 -9.24 25.14 -14.33
C GLU A 263 -8.22 24.48 -13.41
N GLN A 264 -6.94 24.79 -13.63
CA GLN A 264 -5.82 24.29 -12.84
C GLN A 264 -6.00 24.53 -11.32
N SER A 265 -6.54 25.69 -10.96
CA SER A 265 -6.81 26.11 -9.58
C SER A 265 -7.68 25.09 -8.84
N LEU A 266 -8.67 24.51 -9.52
CA LEU A 266 -9.59 23.51 -8.95
C LEU A 266 -8.85 22.20 -8.60
N PHE A 267 -7.96 21.74 -9.48
CA PHE A 267 -7.16 20.54 -9.19
C PHE A 267 -6.20 20.77 -8.02
N VAL A 268 -5.58 21.97 -7.94
CA VAL A 268 -4.70 22.34 -6.81
C VAL A 268 -5.48 22.35 -5.51
N GLU A 269 -6.63 23.01 -5.46
CA GLU A 269 -7.47 23.10 -4.26
C GLU A 269 -7.91 21.71 -3.79
N ARG A 270 -8.47 20.90 -4.68
CA ARG A 270 -8.90 19.54 -4.37
C ARG A 270 -7.77 18.65 -3.89
N THR A 271 -6.61 18.70 -4.55
CA THR A 271 -5.43 17.94 -4.13
C THR A 271 -4.99 18.34 -2.72
N LEU A 272 -4.95 19.64 -2.40
CA LEU A 272 -4.55 20.06 -1.06
C LEU A 272 -5.55 19.68 0.03
N ASP A 273 -6.82 19.49 -0.33
CA ASP A 273 -7.87 19.08 0.62
C ASP A 273 -8.00 17.58 0.77
N THR A 274 -7.81 16.81 -0.30
CA THR A 274 -8.18 15.37 -0.32
C THR A 274 -7.02 14.41 -0.45
N TYR A 275 -5.80 14.90 -0.75
CA TYR A 275 -4.67 14.01 -0.99
C TYR A 275 -4.29 13.17 0.24
N PRO A 276 -4.31 11.82 0.14
CA PRO A 276 -4.10 10.95 1.30
C PRO A 276 -2.74 11.11 1.96
N GLY A 277 -1.71 11.54 1.22
CA GLY A 277 -0.39 11.81 1.79
C GLY A 277 -0.38 12.97 2.79
N LEU A 278 -1.29 13.96 2.66
CA LEU A 278 -1.46 15.01 3.67
C LEU A 278 -2.20 14.48 4.90
N ALA A 279 -3.22 13.64 4.72
CA ALA A 279 -3.91 12.96 5.82
C ALA A 279 -2.96 12.01 6.59
N LEU A 280 -2.03 11.35 5.91
CA LEU A 280 -0.96 10.57 6.54
C LEU A 280 -0.09 11.43 7.45
N LEU A 281 0.27 12.65 7.01
CA LEU A 281 1.05 13.59 7.83
C LEU A 281 0.22 14.10 9.03
N ASP A 282 -1.09 14.30 8.90
CA ASP A 282 -1.97 14.62 10.04
C ASP A 282 -2.03 13.49 11.06
N ALA A 283 -2.13 12.25 10.59
CA ALA A 283 -2.06 11.07 11.46
C ALA A 283 -0.71 10.97 12.19
N LYS A 284 0.40 11.29 11.54
CA LYS A 284 1.74 11.38 12.17
C LYS A 284 1.85 12.52 13.17
N GLU A 285 1.25 13.69 12.90
CA GLU A 285 1.19 14.80 13.86
C GLU A 285 0.42 14.38 15.12
N LYS A 286 -0.74 13.72 14.95
CA LYS A 286 -1.52 13.16 16.08
C LYS A 286 -0.71 12.17 16.93
N GLN A 287 0.09 11.31 16.30
CA GLN A 287 1.00 10.40 17.01
C GLN A 287 2.07 11.17 17.79
N ALA A 288 2.69 12.18 17.19
CA ALA A 288 3.71 13.02 17.82
C ALA A 288 3.13 13.85 18.98
N ASP A 289 1.93 14.40 18.84
CA ASP A 289 1.22 15.08 19.93
C ASP A 289 0.88 14.12 21.08
N SER A 290 0.53 12.87 20.76
CA SER A 290 0.31 11.84 21.77
C SER A 290 1.60 11.49 22.52
N LEU A 291 2.76 11.52 21.85
CA LEU A 291 4.05 11.34 22.51
C LEU A 291 4.32 12.46 23.53
N ILE A 292 4.01 13.72 23.20
CA ILE A 292 4.13 14.83 24.16
C ILE A 292 3.28 14.56 25.41
N LYS A 293 2.03 14.10 25.21
CA LYS A 293 1.12 13.78 26.33
C LYS A 293 1.65 12.62 27.17
N ALA A 294 2.19 11.58 26.52
CA ALA A 294 2.79 10.43 27.19
C ALA A 294 4.00 10.85 28.04
N GLU A 295 4.93 11.68 27.49
CA GLU A 295 6.10 12.15 28.18
C GLU A 295 5.75 13.09 29.35
N LYS A 296 4.80 14.00 29.14
CA LYS A 296 4.25 14.83 30.23
C LYS A 296 3.54 14.00 31.30
N GLY A 297 2.90 12.91 30.91
CA GLY A 297 2.23 11.97 31.81
C GLY A 297 3.16 11.36 32.85
N LYS A 298 4.46 11.22 32.56
CA LYS A 298 5.49 10.70 33.45
C LYS A 298 5.78 11.61 34.66
N TYR A 299 5.28 12.86 34.66
CA TYR A 299 5.40 13.76 35.81
C TYR A 299 4.27 13.62 36.83
N PHE A 300 3.19 12.92 36.49
CA PHE A 300 2.02 12.74 37.33
C PHE A 300 2.11 11.45 38.14
N PRO A 301 1.39 11.41 39.31
CA PRO A 301 1.27 10.16 40.06
C PRO A 301 0.66 9.03 39.22
N GLU A 302 1.05 7.80 39.52
CA GLU A 302 0.34 6.60 39.08
C GLU A 302 -0.47 6.05 40.25
N VAL A 303 -1.76 5.77 40.01
CA VAL A 303 -2.66 5.17 41.00
C VAL A 303 -3.19 3.87 40.44
N TYR A 304 -3.04 2.80 41.17
CA TYR A 304 -3.54 1.49 40.78
C TYR A 304 -4.17 0.76 41.98
N LEU A 305 -5.19 -0.02 41.71
CA LEU A 305 -5.70 -1.02 42.64
C LEU A 305 -4.95 -2.31 42.41
N TYR A 306 -4.67 -3.02 43.49
CA TYR A 306 -4.10 -4.36 43.39
C TYR A 306 -4.76 -5.30 44.38
N GLY A 307 -4.81 -6.57 44.05
CA GLY A 307 -5.27 -7.65 44.90
C GLY A 307 -4.45 -8.89 44.66
N ASP A 308 -4.25 -9.67 45.68
CA ASP A 308 -3.61 -10.99 45.66
C ASP A 308 -4.44 -11.96 46.43
N TYR A 309 -4.66 -13.17 45.88
CA TYR A 309 -5.36 -14.26 46.55
C TYR A 309 -4.49 -15.50 46.49
N SER A 310 -4.08 -16.05 47.66
CA SER A 310 -3.28 -17.27 47.74
C SER A 310 -4.13 -18.48 47.37
N LEU A 311 -3.70 -19.23 46.38
CA LEU A 311 -4.34 -20.50 45.97
C LEU A 311 -3.75 -21.67 46.72
N HIS A 312 -2.44 -21.65 46.92
CA HIS A 312 -1.68 -22.65 47.64
C HIS A 312 -0.38 -22.04 48.18
N GLU A 313 -0.06 -22.40 49.41
CA GLU A 313 1.21 -22.07 50.05
C GLU A 313 1.60 -23.22 50.94
N ASP A 314 2.87 -23.64 50.93
CA ASP A 314 3.33 -24.74 51.76
C ASP A 314 3.15 -24.44 53.25
N ASP A 315 2.82 -25.46 54.05
CA ASP A 315 2.60 -25.36 55.48
C ASP A 315 3.89 -24.91 56.19
N SER A 316 3.94 -23.63 56.49
CA SER A 316 5.04 -23.00 57.21
C SER A 316 4.49 -22.00 58.25
N LEU A 317 5.27 -21.71 59.30
CA LEU A 317 4.87 -20.67 60.22
C LEU A 317 4.69 -19.29 59.52
N ALA A 318 5.46 -19.07 58.46
CA ALA A 318 5.36 -17.87 57.66
C ALA A 318 4.05 -17.83 56.84
N SER A 319 3.58 -18.94 56.30
CA SER A 319 2.31 -19.01 55.57
C SER A 319 1.10 -18.83 56.50
N GLN A 320 1.14 -19.36 57.71
CA GLN A 320 0.08 -19.20 58.72
C GLN A 320 -0.08 -17.76 59.24
N MET A 321 0.96 -16.93 59.06
CA MET A 321 0.93 -15.49 59.43
C MET A 321 0.49 -14.57 58.28
N LYS A 322 0.38 -15.10 57.09
CA LYS A 322 0.03 -14.33 55.87
C LYS A 322 -1.48 -14.46 55.62
N PRO A 323 -2.18 -13.34 55.33
CA PRO A 323 -3.59 -13.42 54.97
C PRO A 323 -3.79 -14.13 53.63
N ASP A 324 -4.87 -14.93 53.50
CA ASP A 324 -5.22 -15.63 52.27
C ASP A 324 -5.49 -14.68 51.08
N TRP A 325 -5.90 -13.44 51.37
CA TRP A 325 -6.12 -12.43 50.39
C TRP A 325 -5.75 -11.05 50.92
N LEU A 326 -5.36 -10.17 49.99
CA LEU A 326 -5.16 -8.77 50.25
C LEU A 326 -5.66 -7.93 49.06
N VAL A 327 -6.17 -6.75 49.36
CA VAL A 327 -6.49 -5.70 48.40
C VAL A 327 -5.93 -4.39 48.88
N GLY A 328 -5.44 -3.58 47.94
CA GLY A 328 -4.84 -2.30 48.30
C GLY A 328 -4.87 -1.30 47.17
N VAL A 329 -4.54 -0.08 47.47
CA VAL A 329 -4.33 1.03 46.53
C VAL A 329 -2.86 1.37 46.56
N GLY A 330 -2.21 1.31 45.39
CA GLY A 330 -0.84 1.78 45.24
C GLY A 330 -0.81 3.17 44.61
N VAL A 331 0.04 4.05 45.14
CA VAL A 331 0.33 5.36 44.55
C VAL A 331 1.83 5.46 44.37
N ASN A 332 2.28 5.70 43.15
CA ASN A 332 3.67 5.92 42.82
C ASN A 332 3.87 7.34 42.24
N ILE A 333 4.70 8.14 42.89
CA ILE A 333 5.01 9.53 42.48
C ILE A 333 6.49 9.64 42.21
N PRO A 334 6.90 9.73 40.93
CA PRO A 334 8.30 9.86 40.57
C PRO A 334 8.80 11.30 40.84
N LEU A 335 9.54 11.51 41.90
CA LEU A 335 10.06 12.84 42.28
C LEU A 335 11.34 13.17 41.50
N ILE A 336 12.32 12.26 41.52
CA ILE A 336 13.61 12.41 40.86
C ILE A 336 13.89 11.12 40.07
N GLU A 337 14.15 11.25 38.78
CA GLU A 337 14.57 10.17 37.91
C GLU A 337 15.72 10.61 37.02
N ASN A 338 16.60 9.69 36.72
CA ASN A 338 17.72 9.89 35.78
C ASN A 338 17.35 9.72 34.30
N SER A 339 16.04 9.63 33.99
CA SER A 339 15.52 9.37 32.64
C SER A 339 15.57 10.56 31.67
N GLY A 340 15.97 11.76 32.15
CA GLY A 340 16.02 12.98 31.31
C GLY A 340 14.63 13.45 30.81
N ARG A 341 13.60 13.32 31.64
CA ARG A 341 12.19 13.65 31.30
C ARG A 341 12.01 15.00 30.60
N SER A 342 12.69 16.05 31.05
CA SER A 342 12.63 17.38 30.43
C SER A 342 13.05 17.36 28.98
N ASP A 343 14.12 16.64 28.65
CA ASP A 343 14.64 16.60 27.29
C ASP A 343 13.84 15.64 26.41
N GLN A 344 13.23 14.59 26.98
CA GLN A 344 12.25 13.76 26.27
C GLN A 344 11.02 14.56 25.86
N VAL A 345 10.50 15.45 26.72
CA VAL A 345 9.40 16.36 26.35
C VAL A 345 9.81 17.34 25.25
N LYS A 346 11.04 17.92 25.33
CA LYS A 346 11.54 18.79 24.26
C LYS A 346 11.72 18.04 22.94
N ALA A 347 12.23 16.82 22.99
CA ALA A 347 12.37 15.95 21.81
C ALA A 347 11.00 15.66 21.18
N ALA A 348 9.98 15.36 21.98
CA ALA A 348 8.61 15.17 21.50
C ALA A 348 8.03 16.44 20.85
N HIS A 349 8.28 17.62 21.40
CA HIS A 349 7.90 18.89 20.75
C HIS A 349 8.63 19.11 19.43
N SER A 350 9.91 18.74 19.35
CA SER A 350 10.68 18.81 18.09
C SER A 350 10.12 17.85 17.04
N ALA A 351 9.65 16.66 17.42
CA ALA A 351 9.00 15.72 16.52
C ALA A 351 7.71 16.30 15.90
N VAL A 352 6.87 16.97 16.69
CA VAL A 352 5.68 17.68 16.17
C VAL A 352 6.09 18.77 15.17
N SER A 353 7.08 19.59 15.53
CA SER A 353 7.58 20.65 14.64
C SER A 353 8.11 20.06 13.32
N GLN A 354 8.82 18.94 13.38
CA GLN A 354 9.33 18.22 12.19
C GLN A 354 8.17 17.83 11.27
N VAL A 355 7.11 17.20 11.79
CA VAL A 355 5.97 16.77 10.99
C VAL A 355 5.25 17.97 10.34
N ARG A 356 5.10 19.09 11.09
CA ARG A 356 4.50 20.32 10.56
C ARG A 356 5.29 20.91 9.41
N TYR A 357 6.60 20.96 9.49
CA TYR A 357 7.45 21.41 8.38
C TYR A 357 7.38 20.48 7.18
N LEU A 358 7.38 19.14 7.41
CA LEU A 358 7.19 18.17 6.33
C LEU A 358 5.83 18.34 5.63
N LYS A 359 4.76 18.62 6.40
CA LYS A 359 3.44 18.89 5.83
C LYS A 359 3.40 20.18 5.01
N ALA A 360 4.04 21.23 5.50
CA ALA A 360 4.15 22.48 4.77
C ALA A 360 4.91 22.29 3.45
N GLN A 361 6.03 21.57 3.48
CA GLN A 361 6.79 21.24 2.27
C GLN A 361 5.97 20.38 1.31
N ALA A 362 5.30 19.34 1.80
CA ALA A 362 4.47 18.46 0.98
C ALA A 362 3.37 19.23 0.23
N LYS A 363 2.75 20.24 0.87
CA LYS A 363 1.76 21.11 0.21
C LYS A 363 2.36 21.91 -0.94
N GLN A 364 3.57 22.43 -0.78
CA GLN A 364 4.27 23.15 -1.85
C GLN A 364 4.62 22.22 -3.01
N ASP A 365 5.19 21.04 -2.70
CA ASP A 365 5.58 20.04 -3.71
C ASP A 365 4.37 19.52 -4.49
N LEU A 366 3.24 19.28 -3.82
CA LEU A 366 1.98 18.89 -4.45
C LEU A 366 1.44 19.95 -5.37
N SER A 367 1.48 21.23 -4.96
CA SER A 367 1.04 22.34 -5.82
C SER A 367 1.87 22.40 -7.11
N VAL A 368 3.18 22.27 -7.01
CA VAL A 368 4.09 22.21 -8.17
C VAL A 368 3.80 20.97 -9.03
N LEU A 369 3.58 19.80 -8.41
CA LEU A 369 3.30 18.57 -9.13
C LEU A 369 1.99 18.65 -9.92
N VAL A 370 0.93 19.19 -9.33
CA VAL A 370 -0.36 19.40 -10.00
C VAL A 370 -0.22 20.37 -11.17
N GLN A 371 0.47 21.52 -10.95
CA GLN A 371 0.72 22.50 -12.02
C GLN A 371 1.47 21.86 -13.18
N LYS A 372 2.55 21.13 -12.89
CA LYS A 372 3.34 20.44 -13.92
C LYS A 372 2.48 19.46 -14.70
N THR A 373 1.74 18.60 -14.00
CA THR A 373 0.91 17.56 -14.64
C THR A 373 -0.22 18.17 -15.47
N TYR A 374 -0.79 19.28 -15.01
CA TYR A 374 -1.81 20.03 -15.76
C TYR A 374 -1.26 20.60 -17.07
N LEU A 375 -0.08 21.21 -17.02
CA LEU A 375 0.59 21.73 -18.21
C LEU A 375 1.01 20.63 -19.19
N GLU A 376 1.43 19.47 -18.68
CA GLU A 376 1.70 18.27 -19.49
C GLU A 376 0.43 17.78 -20.21
N ALA A 377 -0.72 17.78 -19.53
CA ALA A 377 -2.01 17.46 -20.15
C ALA A 377 -2.41 18.46 -21.24
N GLN A 378 -2.28 19.78 -20.98
CA GLN A 378 -2.54 20.81 -21.96
C GLN A 378 -1.62 20.68 -23.18
N GLN A 379 -0.31 20.53 -22.96
CA GLN A 379 0.65 20.35 -24.04
C GLN A 379 0.29 19.17 -24.94
N ALA A 380 -0.04 18.00 -24.33
CA ALA A 380 -0.43 16.83 -25.08
C ALA A 380 -1.73 17.04 -25.86
N GLN A 381 -2.70 17.75 -25.29
CA GLN A 381 -3.95 18.13 -25.93
C GLN A 381 -3.70 19.03 -27.16
N GLU A 382 -2.90 20.08 -27.02
CA GLU A 382 -2.55 20.99 -28.11
C GLU A 382 -1.78 20.28 -29.22
N GLU A 383 -0.89 19.33 -28.85
CA GLU A 383 -0.15 18.52 -29.81
C GLU A 383 -1.09 17.64 -30.63
N VAL A 384 -2.08 16.97 -30.01
CA VAL A 384 -3.07 16.15 -30.73
C VAL A 384 -3.85 17.02 -31.73
N LEU A 385 -4.34 18.18 -31.32
CA LEU A 385 -5.11 19.09 -32.17
C LEU A 385 -4.26 19.65 -33.33
N GLY A 386 -3.00 19.99 -33.07
CA GLY A 386 -2.07 20.49 -34.10
C GLY A 386 -1.68 19.42 -35.14
N LEU A 387 -1.60 18.15 -34.69
CA LEU A 387 -1.25 17.04 -35.59
C LEU A 387 -2.37 16.64 -36.57
N GLU A 388 -3.64 17.01 -36.32
CA GLU A 388 -4.74 16.70 -37.23
C GLU A 388 -4.54 17.31 -38.62
N SER A 389 -4.22 18.60 -38.69
CA SER A 389 -3.91 19.25 -39.98
C SER A 389 -2.64 18.71 -40.63
N SER A 390 -1.65 18.30 -39.80
CA SER A 390 -0.42 17.69 -40.32
C SER A 390 -0.65 16.33 -40.96
N ILE A 391 -1.59 15.53 -40.43
CA ILE A 391 -1.98 14.24 -41.05
C ILE A 391 -2.67 14.47 -42.38
N GLU A 392 -3.57 15.44 -42.48
CA GLU A 392 -4.25 15.77 -43.73
C GLU A 392 -3.25 16.23 -44.82
N LEU A 393 -2.34 17.13 -44.47
CA LEU A 393 -1.29 17.62 -45.40
C LEU A 393 -0.32 16.49 -45.82
N ALA A 394 0.10 15.65 -44.87
CA ALA A 394 0.97 14.52 -45.14
C ALA A 394 0.30 13.49 -46.05
N SER A 395 -1.00 13.21 -45.84
CA SER A 395 -1.78 12.28 -46.66
C SER A 395 -1.95 12.77 -48.09
N GLU A 396 -2.24 14.06 -48.26
CA GLU A 396 -2.33 14.66 -49.62
C GLU A 396 -0.96 14.69 -50.31
N ASN A 397 0.11 15.03 -49.60
CA ASN A 397 1.47 14.94 -50.17
C ASN A 397 1.79 13.51 -50.65
N LEU A 398 1.46 12.51 -49.88
CA LEU A 398 1.63 11.10 -50.29
C LEU A 398 0.83 10.79 -51.57
N ASN A 399 -0.41 11.19 -51.65
CA ASN A 399 -1.27 11.02 -52.83
C ASN A 399 -0.66 11.68 -54.06
N LEU A 400 -0.16 12.92 -53.93
CA LEU A 400 0.49 13.64 -55.04
C LEU A 400 1.80 12.96 -55.45
N ARG A 401 2.64 12.49 -54.53
CA ARG A 401 3.88 11.78 -54.83
C ARG A 401 3.62 10.43 -55.54
N GLN A 402 2.58 9.69 -55.12
CA GLN A 402 2.17 8.46 -55.79
C GLN A 402 1.72 8.71 -57.25
N LYS A 403 0.94 9.76 -57.50
CA LYS A 403 0.51 10.15 -58.82
C LYS A 403 1.69 10.61 -59.71
N ALA A 404 2.60 11.44 -59.16
CA ALA A 404 3.79 11.85 -59.87
C ALA A 404 4.72 10.70 -60.23
N PHE A 405 4.91 9.71 -59.31
CA PHE A 405 5.69 8.52 -59.60
C PHE A 405 5.09 7.66 -60.70
N SER A 406 3.77 7.53 -60.78
CA SER A 406 3.09 6.81 -61.85
C SER A 406 3.25 7.46 -63.24
N GLN A 407 3.64 8.71 -63.27
CA GLN A 407 3.94 9.50 -64.49
C GLN A 407 5.45 9.67 -64.76
N GLY A 408 6.31 9.02 -63.95
CA GLY A 408 7.77 9.17 -64.06
C GLY A 408 8.34 10.51 -63.60
N LEU A 409 7.55 11.33 -62.87
CA LEU A 409 7.90 12.68 -62.40
C LEU A 409 8.39 12.72 -60.94
N SER A 410 8.42 11.58 -60.24
CA SER A 410 8.89 11.47 -58.84
C SER A 410 9.68 10.17 -58.73
N THR A 411 10.57 10.08 -57.74
CA THR A 411 11.38 8.90 -57.46
C THR A 411 10.65 7.93 -56.50
N SER A 412 11.09 6.69 -56.44
CA SER A 412 10.60 5.70 -55.47
C SER A 412 10.87 6.18 -54.04
N THR A 413 12.00 6.80 -53.79
CA THR A 413 12.36 7.38 -52.48
C THR A 413 11.37 8.44 -52.04
N ASP A 414 10.92 9.33 -52.94
CA ASP A 414 9.93 10.38 -52.60
C ASP A 414 8.60 9.77 -52.09
N VAL A 415 8.14 8.68 -52.71
CA VAL A 415 6.90 7.97 -52.30
C VAL A 415 7.11 7.28 -50.98
N VAL A 416 8.26 6.62 -50.79
CA VAL A 416 8.61 5.92 -49.53
C VAL A 416 8.68 6.92 -48.38
N ASP A 417 9.39 8.05 -48.57
CA ASP A 417 9.53 9.08 -47.56
C ASP A 417 8.18 9.69 -47.18
N ALA A 418 7.32 10.00 -48.16
CA ALA A 418 5.98 10.51 -47.92
C ALA A 418 5.11 9.47 -47.15
N GLN A 419 5.21 8.18 -47.48
CA GLN A 419 4.49 7.11 -46.75
C GLN A 419 4.95 7.00 -45.28
N LEU A 420 6.26 7.05 -45.06
CA LEU A 420 6.85 7.01 -43.71
C LEU A 420 6.53 8.27 -42.91
N TYR A 421 6.42 9.44 -43.58
CA TYR A 421 6.05 10.68 -42.91
C TYR A 421 4.61 10.64 -42.40
N VAL A 422 3.64 10.18 -43.18
CA VAL A 422 2.25 9.96 -42.74
C VAL A 422 2.22 9.08 -41.49
N ALA A 423 2.93 7.95 -41.53
CA ALA A 423 3.00 7.03 -40.40
C ALA A 423 3.65 7.65 -39.15
N SER A 424 4.66 8.50 -39.35
CA SER A 424 5.31 9.22 -38.26
C SER A 424 4.32 10.18 -37.55
N VAL A 425 3.57 10.97 -38.32
CA VAL A 425 2.59 11.93 -37.78
C VAL A 425 1.43 11.20 -37.06
N GLN A 426 0.94 10.10 -37.65
CA GLN A 426 -0.09 9.27 -36.98
C GLN A 426 0.40 8.66 -35.67
N THR A 427 1.62 8.13 -35.64
CA THR A 427 2.22 7.58 -34.42
C THR A 427 2.43 8.68 -33.37
N GLN A 428 2.84 9.88 -33.77
CA GLN A 428 2.98 11.04 -32.87
C GLN A 428 1.63 11.45 -32.27
N LYS A 429 0.56 11.49 -33.07
CA LYS A 429 -0.80 11.76 -32.56
C LYS A 429 -1.25 10.73 -31.54
N ALA A 430 -1.05 9.45 -31.80
CA ALA A 430 -1.38 8.38 -30.86
C ALA A 430 -0.57 8.50 -29.56
N ALA A 431 0.72 8.82 -29.65
CA ALA A 431 1.59 9.04 -28.48
C ALA A 431 1.18 10.28 -27.67
N ALA A 432 0.82 11.37 -28.32
CA ALA A 432 0.30 12.57 -27.65
C ALA A 432 -1.02 12.28 -26.93
N SER A 433 -1.94 11.53 -27.55
CA SER A 433 -3.20 11.11 -26.92
C SER A 433 -2.95 10.22 -25.70
N PHE A 434 -2.01 9.30 -25.79
CA PHE A 434 -1.56 8.49 -24.64
C PHE A 434 -1.02 9.38 -23.51
N ASN A 435 -0.13 10.33 -23.82
CA ASN A 435 0.43 11.24 -22.83
C ASN A 435 -0.65 12.09 -22.14
N TYR A 436 -1.65 12.56 -22.91
CA TYR A 436 -2.80 13.25 -22.36
C TYR A 436 -3.55 12.38 -21.32
N LEU A 437 -3.85 11.13 -21.67
CA LEU A 437 -4.58 10.20 -20.79
C LEU A 437 -3.80 9.86 -19.52
N ILE A 438 -2.48 9.70 -19.61
CA ILE A 438 -1.64 9.49 -18.44
C ILE A 438 -1.64 10.73 -17.53
N SER A 439 -1.52 11.93 -18.11
CA SER A 439 -1.54 13.17 -17.33
C SER A 439 -2.92 13.43 -16.70
N LEU A 440 -4.01 13.16 -17.42
CA LEU A 440 -5.37 13.24 -16.90
C LEU A 440 -5.59 12.25 -15.74
N SER A 441 -5.20 10.99 -15.91
CA SER A 441 -5.32 9.97 -14.87
C SER A 441 -4.54 10.36 -13.61
N LYS A 442 -3.35 10.93 -13.78
CA LYS A 442 -2.54 11.41 -12.66
C LYS A 442 -3.17 12.62 -11.96
N LEU A 443 -3.77 13.57 -12.70
CA LEU A 443 -4.51 14.69 -12.10
C LEU A 443 -5.68 14.18 -11.25
N LEU A 444 -6.45 13.23 -11.77
CA LEU A 444 -7.58 12.64 -11.05
C LEU A 444 -7.14 11.82 -9.83
N ALA A 445 -6.02 11.13 -9.92
CA ALA A 445 -5.42 10.44 -8.76
C ALA A 445 -5.01 11.44 -7.68
N LEU A 446 -4.28 12.51 -8.04
CA LEU A 446 -3.84 13.55 -7.11
C LEU A 446 -5.01 14.28 -6.42
N SER A 447 -6.10 14.54 -7.16
CA SER A 447 -7.32 15.16 -6.61
C SER A 447 -8.29 14.17 -5.95
N SER A 448 -7.92 12.88 -5.85
CA SER A 448 -8.76 11.80 -5.31
C SER A 448 -10.10 11.63 -6.06
N GLU A 449 -10.14 11.98 -7.36
CA GLU A 449 -11.32 11.91 -8.21
C GLU A 449 -11.25 10.80 -9.26
N MET A 450 -10.65 9.66 -8.94
CA MET A 450 -10.42 8.55 -9.88
C MET A 450 -11.73 8.06 -10.53
N ASP A 451 -12.83 8.05 -9.78
CA ASP A 451 -14.16 7.63 -10.30
C ASP A 451 -14.74 8.61 -11.32
N ALA A 452 -14.24 9.85 -11.39
CA ALA A 452 -14.66 10.81 -12.39
C ALA A 452 -14.09 10.52 -13.79
N PHE A 453 -13.12 9.59 -13.90
CA PHE A 453 -12.46 9.27 -15.18
C PHE A 453 -13.48 8.88 -16.27
N SER A 454 -14.49 8.09 -15.94
CA SER A 454 -15.57 7.70 -16.87
C SER A 454 -16.34 8.89 -17.44
N GLN A 455 -16.53 9.96 -16.66
CA GLN A 455 -17.20 11.18 -17.13
C GLN A 455 -16.35 11.92 -18.19
N TYR A 456 -15.02 11.96 -18.00
CA TYR A 456 -14.09 12.50 -18.99
C TYR A 456 -14.12 11.68 -20.26
N GLN A 457 -14.20 10.35 -20.15
CA GLN A 457 -14.32 9.45 -21.31
C GLN A 457 -15.62 9.65 -22.10
N HIS A 458 -16.76 9.83 -21.45
CA HIS A 458 -18.06 10.08 -22.12
C HIS A 458 -18.11 11.42 -22.85
N ASN A 459 -17.40 12.42 -22.34
CA ASN A 459 -17.35 13.77 -22.92
C ASN A 459 -16.17 13.96 -23.89
N ALA A 460 -15.56 12.88 -24.33
CA ALA A 460 -14.34 12.87 -25.11
C ALA A 460 -14.56 12.93 -26.62
N ILE A 461 -13.56 13.41 -27.32
CA ILE A 461 -13.39 13.20 -28.75
C ILE A 461 -12.55 11.95 -28.95
N ASN A 462 -13.15 10.91 -29.53
CA ASN A 462 -12.44 9.68 -29.89
C ASN A 462 -11.52 9.91 -31.06
N ILE A 463 -10.27 9.44 -30.92
CA ILE A 463 -9.17 9.69 -31.89
C ILE A 463 -8.91 8.47 -32.76
N SER A 464 -9.74 7.42 -32.70
CA SER A 464 -9.53 6.25 -33.56
C SER A 464 -9.51 6.66 -35.02
N SER A 465 -8.44 6.28 -35.72
CA SER A 465 -8.26 6.44 -37.16
C SER A 465 -9.43 5.83 -37.90
N LYS A 466 -10.29 6.67 -38.49
CA LYS A 466 -11.22 6.24 -39.53
C LYS A 466 -10.49 5.83 -40.79
#